data_4815b969341a124282593eee618c7c4b
#
_entry.id   4815b969341a124282593eee618c7c4b
#
_cell.length_a   1.000
_cell.length_b   1.000
_cell.length_c   1.000
_cell.angle_alpha   90.00
_cell.angle_beta   90.00
_cell.angle_gamma   90.00
#
_symmetry.space_group_name_H-M   'P 1'
#
loop_
_entity.id
_entity.type
_entity.pdbx_description
1 polymer ?
#
loop_
_entity_poly.entity_id
_entity_poly.type
_entity_poly.pdbx_seq_one_letter_code
_entity_poly.pdbx_strand_id
1 'polypeptide(L)'
;IPDEYVSALSRLQDQVPARPFPVIERQVVRELRRPLHDVFSQFDREPIASASLAQVHRATLKDGRTVAVKVQYPGIWDIVRTDLDSIRFLLRILAVLERNLDFGPIIEEVSRNVPLELDFINEGHNAELIAANFGSRRDVIVPRIHWAYTTRRVLVMELLEGIKITDVDSLEGAGIDLQAVSQLVTDAYCEQLFLHGVFHADPH
;
A
#
# COMPACT_ATOMS: atom_id res chain seq x y z
N ILE A 1 -23.19 -12.69 6.28
CA ILE A 1 -23.45 -11.26 6.05
C ILE A 1 -24.30 -11.21 4.78
N PRO A 2 -25.45 -10.47 4.75
CA PRO A 2 -26.26 -10.36 3.53
C PRO A 2 -25.46 -9.78 2.36
N ASP A 3 -25.69 -10.28 1.14
CA ASP A 3 -24.96 -9.90 -0.07
C ASP A 3 -24.99 -8.39 -0.39
N GLU A 4 -26.04 -7.71 0.07
CA GLU A 4 -26.20 -6.26 -0.06
C GLU A 4 -25.11 -5.48 0.71
N TYR A 5 -24.71 -5.97 1.91
CA TYR A 5 -23.63 -5.39 2.69
C TYR A 5 -22.26 -5.72 2.08
N VAL A 6 -22.11 -6.91 1.56
CA VAL A 6 -20.86 -7.33 0.87
C VAL A 6 -20.64 -6.44 -0.35
N SER A 7 -21.67 -6.25 -1.18
CA SER A 7 -21.57 -5.40 -2.38
C SER A 7 -21.38 -3.92 -2.07
N ALA A 8 -21.96 -3.42 -0.96
CA ALA A 8 -21.74 -2.04 -0.52
C ALA A 8 -20.34 -1.80 0.02
N LEU A 9 -19.80 -2.76 0.79
CA LEU A 9 -18.44 -2.71 1.34
C LEU A 9 -17.38 -2.87 0.25
N SER A 10 -17.59 -3.75 -0.73
CA SER A 10 -16.68 -3.93 -1.87
C SER A 10 -16.53 -2.63 -2.68
N ARG A 11 -17.60 -1.85 -2.84
CA ARG A 11 -17.51 -0.53 -3.50
C ARG A 11 -16.64 0.47 -2.76
N LEU A 12 -16.49 0.34 -1.44
CA LEU A 12 -15.63 1.20 -0.63
C LEU A 12 -14.14 0.84 -0.78
N GLN A 13 -13.84 -0.42 -1.13
CA GLN A 13 -12.46 -0.89 -1.32
C GLN A 13 -11.90 -0.53 -2.69
N ASP A 14 -12.71 -0.62 -3.77
CA ASP A 14 -12.21 -0.62 -5.15
C ASP A 14 -12.35 0.71 -5.92
N GLN A 15 -12.98 1.74 -5.37
CA GLN A 15 -13.34 2.94 -6.15
C GLN A 15 -13.00 4.27 -5.47
N VAL A 16 -11.76 4.43 -5.05
CA VAL A 16 -11.29 5.79 -4.73
C VAL A 16 -10.94 6.49 -6.05
N PRO A 17 -11.66 7.58 -6.44
CA PRO A 17 -11.34 8.28 -7.66
C PRO A 17 -9.93 8.86 -7.61
N ALA A 18 -9.15 8.56 -8.65
CA ALA A 18 -7.80 9.07 -8.78
C ALA A 18 -7.77 10.59 -8.78
N ARG A 19 -6.74 11.18 -8.18
CA ARG A 19 -6.51 12.62 -8.25
C ARG A 19 -6.00 13.00 -9.63
N PRO A 20 -6.36 14.21 -10.13
CA PRO A 20 -5.87 14.68 -11.43
C PRO A 20 -4.33 14.71 -11.49
N PHE A 21 -3.77 14.28 -12.62
CA PHE A 21 -2.33 14.18 -12.84
C PHE A 21 -1.54 15.44 -12.43
N PRO A 22 -1.97 16.68 -12.71
CA PRO A 22 -1.22 17.87 -12.28
C PRO A 22 -1.05 18.00 -10.77
N VAL A 23 -1.92 17.39 -9.97
CA VAL A 23 -1.80 17.37 -8.50
C VAL A 23 -0.70 16.41 -8.09
N ILE A 24 -0.66 15.23 -8.72
CA ILE A 24 0.35 14.20 -8.47
C ILE A 24 1.73 14.65 -8.96
N GLU A 25 1.81 15.20 -10.16
CA GLU A 25 3.06 15.74 -10.70
C GLU A 25 3.68 16.76 -9.74
N ARG A 26 2.90 17.71 -9.25
CA ARG A 26 3.38 18.69 -8.25
C ARG A 26 3.88 18.03 -6.98
N GLN A 27 3.20 16.99 -6.52
CA GLN A 27 3.62 16.24 -5.32
C GLN A 27 4.96 15.53 -5.56
N VAL A 28 5.13 14.83 -6.69
CA VAL A 28 6.38 14.15 -7.03
C VAL A 28 7.53 15.15 -7.19
N VAL A 29 7.32 16.25 -7.92
CA VAL A 29 8.32 17.30 -8.12
C VAL A 29 8.74 17.92 -6.78
N ARG A 30 7.79 18.19 -5.89
CA ARG A 30 8.05 18.70 -4.54
C ARG A 30 8.90 17.76 -3.70
N GLU A 31 8.55 16.47 -3.71
CA GLU A 31 9.23 15.45 -2.91
C GLU A 31 10.64 15.14 -3.45
N LEU A 32 10.78 14.98 -4.76
CA LEU A 32 12.07 14.69 -5.39
C LEU A 32 12.94 15.93 -5.58
N ARG A 33 12.37 17.14 -5.44
CA ARG A 33 13.04 18.45 -5.66
C ARG A 33 13.64 18.55 -7.07
N ARG A 34 13.05 17.88 -8.04
CA ARG A 34 13.46 17.83 -9.45
C ARG A 34 12.21 17.73 -10.33
N PRO A 35 12.24 18.32 -11.55
CA PRO A 35 11.20 18.11 -12.55
C PRO A 35 11.08 16.61 -12.91
N LEU A 36 9.87 16.16 -13.27
CA LEU A 36 9.66 14.75 -13.64
C LEU A 36 10.60 14.29 -14.76
N HIS A 37 10.79 15.13 -15.78
CA HIS A 37 11.63 14.82 -16.93
C HIS A 37 13.14 14.68 -16.62
N ASP A 38 13.60 15.11 -15.45
CA ASP A 38 14.99 14.90 -15.01
C ASP A 38 15.19 13.50 -14.43
N VAL A 39 14.13 12.90 -13.89
CA VAL A 39 14.16 11.60 -13.22
C VAL A 39 13.65 10.50 -14.14
N PHE A 40 12.54 10.78 -14.83
CA PHE A 40 11.85 9.81 -15.67
C PHE A 40 11.99 10.19 -17.14
N SER A 41 12.20 9.19 -17.99
CA SER A 41 12.11 9.36 -19.46
C SER A 41 10.64 9.35 -19.91
N GLN A 42 9.78 8.61 -19.18
CA GLN A 42 8.34 8.54 -19.37
C GLN A 42 7.65 8.45 -18.00
N PHE A 43 6.50 9.11 -17.87
CA PHE A 43 5.63 9.01 -16.69
C PHE A 43 4.19 9.00 -17.17
N ASP A 44 3.48 7.90 -16.92
CA ASP A 44 2.12 7.72 -17.39
C ASP A 44 1.16 8.58 -16.56
N ARG A 45 0.30 9.33 -17.26
CA ARG A 45 -0.64 10.27 -16.60
C ARG A 45 -1.78 9.55 -15.92
N GLU A 46 -2.21 8.42 -16.49
CA GLU A 46 -3.24 7.58 -15.90
C GLU A 46 -2.61 6.66 -14.86
N PRO A 47 -3.17 6.57 -13.66
CA PRO A 47 -2.67 5.66 -12.64
C PRO A 47 -3.04 4.22 -12.97
N ILE A 48 -2.17 3.28 -12.62
CA ILE A 48 -2.43 1.83 -12.72
C ILE A 48 -3.24 1.32 -11.52
N ALA A 49 -3.21 2.05 -10.40
CA ALA A 49 -4.01 1.76 -9.21
C ALA A 49 -4.28 3.05 -8.42
N SER A 50 -5.40 3.07 -7.69
CA SER A 50 -5.79 4.17 -6.82
C SER A 50 -6.35 3.61 -5.51
N ALA A 51 -5.84 4.11 -4.39
CA ALA A 51 -6.25 3.73 -3.05
C ALA A 51 -6.67 4.96 -2.23
N SER A 52 -7.10 4.78 -0.98
CA SER A 52 -7.60 5.86 -0.13
C SER A 52 -6.56 6.97 0.15
N LEU A 53 -5.28 6.60 0.24
CA LEU A 53 -4.20 7.48 0.68
C LEU A 53 -3.23 7.85 -0.44
N ALA A 54 -3.22 7.11 -1.56
CA ALA A 54 -2.22 7.21 -2.61
C ALA A 54 -2.73 6.68 -3.94
N GLN A 55 -2.03 6.97 -5.01
CA GLN A 55 -2.19 6.32 -6.31
C GLN A 55 -0.83 5.90 -6.88
N VAL A 56 -0.86 4.92 -7.77
CA VAL A 56 0.34 4.32 -8.37
C VAL A 56 0.36 4.59 -9.86
N HIS A 57 1.49 5.07 -10.36
CA HIS A 57 1.72 5.32 -11.77
C HIS A 57 2.84 4.43 -12.30
N ARG A 58 2.72 4.03 -13.57
CA ARG A 58 3.83 3.45 -14.31
C ARG A 58 4.74 4.58 -14.78
N ALA A 59 6.06 4.37 -14.65
CA ALA A 59 7.05 5.30 -15.17
C ALA A 59 8.28 4.54 -15.68
N THR A 60 9.11 5.20 -16.48
CA THR A 60 10.41 4.68 -16.94
C THR A 60 11.49 5.63 -16.46
N LEU A 61 12.48 5.12 -15.76
CA LEU A 61 13.65 5.88 -15.32
C LEU A 61 14.53 6.27 -16.51
N LYS A 62 15.45 7.21 -16.33
CA LYS A 62 16.41 7.63 -17.37
C LYS A 62 17.33 6.49 -17.85
N ASP A 63 17.55 5.49 -17.03
CA ASP A 63 18.34 4.30 -17.36
C ASP A 63 17.55 3.19 -18.06
N GLY A 64 16.26 3.44 -18.38
CA GLY A 64 15.39 2.52 -19.10
C GLY A 64 14.60 1.53 -18.22
N ARG A 65 14.81 1.51 -16.91
CA ARG A 65 14.06 0.63 -16.01
C ARG A 65 12.62 1.09 -15.86
N THR A 66 11.68 0.16 -16.00
CA THR A 66 10.26 0.42 -15.73
C THR A 66 9.99 0.27 -14.24
N VAL A 67 9.27 1.24 -13.67
CA VAL A 67 9.01 1.34 -12.23
C VAL A 67 7.55 1.66 -11.95
N ALA A 68 7.07 1.24 -10.78
CA ALA A 68 5.85 1.72 -10.17
C ALA A 68 6.18 2.89 -9.23
N VAL A 69 5.48 3.99 -9.38
CA VAL A 69 5.63 5.20 -8.57
C VAL A 69 4.35 5.39 -7.76
N LYS A 70 4.38 5.02 -6.48
CA LYS A 70 3.30 5.22 -5.53
C LYS A 70 3.43 6.62 -4.94
N VAL A 71 2.38 7.42 -5.08
CA VAL A 71 2.39 8.84 -4.70
C VAL A 71 1.27 9.10 -3.72
N GLN A 72 1.62 9.55 -2.53
CA GLN A 72 0.67 9.91 -1.49
C GLN A 72 -0.08 11.19 -1.86
N TYR A 73 -1.37 11.24 -1.58
CA TYR A 73 -2.18 12.42 -1.84
C TYR A 73 -1.70 13.62 -1.02
N PRO A 74 -1.62 14.81 -1.61
CA PRO A 74 -1.29 16.02 -0.87
C PRO A 74 -2.29 16.29 0.27
N GLY A 75 -1.78 16.66 1.43
CA GLY A 75 -2.60 17.01 2.60
C GLY A 75 -3.16 15.82 3.39
N ILE A 76 -2.90 14.57 2.97
CA ILE A 76 -3.44 13.39 3.65
C ILE A 76 -2.99 13.31 5.13
N TRP A 77 -1.78 13.75 5.44
CA TRP A 77 -1.27 13.81 6.80
C TRP A 77 -2.12 14.69 7.73
N ASP A 78 -2.56 15.85 7.23
CA ASP A 78 -3.38 16.78 8.00
C ASP A 78 -4.78 16.22 8.22
N ILE A 79 -5.34 15.54 7.21
CA ILE A 79 -6.63 14.85 7.29
C ILE A 79 -6.56 13.75 8.35
N VAL A 80 -5.60 12.84 8.22
CA VAL A 80 -5.43 11.71 9.14
C VAL A 80 -5.16 12.19 10.57
N ARG A 81 -4.37 13.23 10.76
CA ARG A 81 -4.14 13.83 12.07
C ARG A 81 -5.44 14.36 12.69
N THR A 82 -6.25 15.07 11.91
CA THR A 82 -7.53 15.60 12.36
C THR A 82 -8.51 14.48 12.71
N ASP A 83 -8.53 13.41 11.91
CA ASP A 83 -9.37 12.24 12.15
C ASP A 83 -8.95 11.50 13.43
N LEU A 84 -7.63 11.32 13.64
CA LEU A 84 -7.10 10.74 14.87
C LEU A 84 -7.47 11.56 16.11
N ASP A 85 -7.36 12.88 16.03
CA ASP A 85 -7.73 13.76 17.15
C ASP A 85 -9.24 13.69 17.44
N SER A 86 -10.06 13.57 16.38
CA SER A 86 -11.51 13.39 16.50
C SER A 86 -11.86 12.04 17.14
N ILE A 87 -11.21 10.96 16.71
CA ILE A 87 -11.38 9.62 17.30
C ILE A 87 -10.96 9.63 18.78
N ARG A 88 -9.82 10.22 19.10
CA ARG A 88 -9.37 10.36 20.51
C ARG A 88 -10.39 11.10 21.36
N PHE A 89 -10.96 12.17 20.84
CA PHE A 89 -11.97 12.95 21.53
C PHE A 89 -13.25 12.12 21.78
N LEU A 90 -13.76 11.43 20.76
CA LEU A 90 -14.94 10.57 20.89
C LEU A 90 -14.72 9.42 21.88
N LEU A 91 -13.56 8.75 21.81
CA LEU A 91 -13.26 7.65 22.72
C LEU A 91 -13.10 8.11 24.18
N ARG A 92 -12.61 9.35 24.42
CA ARG A 92 -12.60 9.94 25.75
C ARG A 92 -14.00 10.17 26.30
N ILE A 93 -14.95 10.63 25.46
CA ILE A 93 -16.35 10.78 25.85
C ILE A 93 -16.95 9.42 26.20
N LEU A 94 -16.74 8.41 25.36
CA LEU A 94 -17.23 7.06 25.60
C LEU A 94 -16.66 6.45 26.88
N ALA A 95 -15.38 6.67 27.19
CA ALA A 95 -14.74 6.21 28.42
C ALA A 95 -15.39 6.83 29.69
N VAL A 96 -15.96 8.02 29.58
CA VAL A 96 -16.72 8.63 30.69
C VAL A 96 -18.10 7.99 30.86
N LEU A 97 -18.74 7.60 29.74
CA LEU A 97 -20.06 7.00 29.71
C LEU A 97 -20.03 5.51 30.08
N GLU A 98 -19.03 4.80 29.60
CA GLU A 98 -18.83 3.35 29.74
C GLU A 98 -17.57 3.05 30.56
N ARG A 99 -17.69 3.07 31.90
CA ARG A 99 -16.57 2.85 32.82
C ARG A 99 -15.96 1.46 32.78
N ASN A 100 -16.63 0.49 32.18
CA ASN A 100 -16.17 -0.90 32.07
C ASN A 100 -15.31 -1.16 30.84
N LEU A 101 -15.16 -0.19 29.92
CA LEU A 101 -14.38 -0.31 28.70
C LEU A 101 -13.15 0.62 28.81
N ASP A 102 -11.96 0.01 28.77
CA ASP A 102 -10.70 0.76 28.65
C ASP A 102 -10.34 0.95 27.19
N PHE A 103 -10.57 2.14 26.67
CA PHE A 103 -10.20 2.51 25.28
C PHE A 103 -8.74 2.99 25.15
N GLY A 104 -8.03 3.12 26.26
CA GLY A 104 -6.65 3.59 26.29
C GLY A 104 -5.72 2.82 25.34
N PRO A 105 -5.64 1.48 25.45
CA PRO A 105 -4.80 0.66 24.56
C PRO A 105 -5.12 0.82 23.08
N ILE A 106 -6.41 0.93 22.73
CA ILE A 106 -6.85 1.11 21.33
C ILE A 106 -6.39 2.48 20.80
N ILE A 107 -6.54 3.53 21.61
CA ILE A 107 -6.10 4.89 21.24
C ILE A 107 -4.60 4.93 21.03
N GLU A 108 -3.83 4.29 21.91
CA GLU A 108 -2.37 4.23 21.80
C GLU A 108 -1.93 3.47 20.56
N GLU A 109 -2.54 2.30 20.29
CA GLU A 109 -2.23 1.45 19.14
C GLU A 109 -2.48 2.18 17.83
N VAL A 110 -3.70 2.73 17.64
CA VAL A 110 -4.06 3.50 16.45
C VAL A 110 -3.17 4.72 16.29
N SER A 111 -2.87 5.44 17.37
CA SER A 111 -2.03 6.63 17.35
C SER A 111 -0.59 6.36 16.99
N ARG A 112 -0.09 5.16 17.28
CA ARG A 112 1.27 4.71 16.98
C ARG A 112 1.37 4.22 15.53
N ASN A 113 0.41 3.40 15.08
CA ASN A 113 0.54 2.66 13.84
C ASN A 113 0.12 3.47 12.60
N VAL A 114 -0.95 4.25 12.68
CA VAL A 114 -1.42 5.04 11.54
C VAL A 114 -0.36 6.00 10.96
N PRO A 115 0.43 6.73 11.75
CA PRO A 115 1.55 7.53 11.20
C PRO A 115 2.62 6.70 10.50
N LEU A 116 2.86 5.45 10.93
CA LEU A 116 3.84 4.56 10.31
C LEU A 116 3.38 4.07 8.92
N GLU A 117 2.08 3.85 8.74
CA GLU A 117 1.50 3.49 7.44
C GLU A 117 1.55 4.64 6.42
N LEU A 118 1.61 5.88 6.89
CA LEU A 118 1.76 7.05 6.03
C LEU A 118 3.21 7.33 5.62
N ASP A 119 4.20 6.63 6.16
CA ASP A 119 5.61 6.84 5.83
C ASP A 119 6.10 5.74 4.87
N PHE A 120 6.22 6.08 3.59
CA PHE A 120 6.69 5.15 2.56
C PHE A 120 8.14 4.70 2.72
N ILE A 121 8.94 5.37 3.55
CA ILE A 121 10.26 4.85 3.95
C ILE A 121 10.10 3.57 4.75
N ASN A 122 9.12 3.52 5.68
CA ASN A 122 8.82 2.29 6.42
C ASN A 122 8.31 1.18 5.49
N GLU A 123 7.42 1.53 4.54
CA GLU A 123 6.92 0.56 3.54
C GLU A 123 8.07 -0.04 2.72
N GLY A 124 9.01 0.81 2.27
CA GLY A 124 10.21 0.35 1.56
C GLY A 124 11.10 -0.56 2.40
N HIS A 125 11.37 -0.23 3.65
CA HIS A 125 12.17 -1.07 4.56
C HIS A 125 11.46 -2.39 4.87
N ASN A 126 10.14 -2.37 5.07
CA ASN A 126 9.37 -3.59 5.29
C ASN A 126 9.40 -4.51 4.06
N ALA A 127 9.30 -3.94 2.86
CA ALA A 127 9.46 -4.70 1.62
C ALA A 127 10.84 -5.37 1.52
N GLU A 128 11.93 -4.65 1.82
CA GLU A 128 13.27 -5.22 1.83
C GLU A 128 13.45 -6.30 2.90
N LEU A 129 12.86 -6.12 4.08
CA LEU A 129 12.88 -7.12 5.15
C LEU A 129 12.17 -8.41 4.71
N ILE A 130 10.99 -8.29 4.10
CA ILE A 130 10.26 -9.44 3.54
C ILE A 130 11.08 -10.09 2.42
N ALA A 131 11.68 -9.30 1.52
CA ALA A 131 12.54 -9.83 0.47
C ALA A 131 13.75 -10.60 1.01
N ALA A 132 14.38 -10.10 2.07
CA ALA A 132 15.49 -10.78 2.74
C ALA A 132 15.05 -12.09 3.39
N ASN A 133 13.88 -12.11 4.04
CA ASN A 133 13.32 -13.30 4.66
C ASN A 133 13.03 -14.42 3.64
N PHE A 134 12.57 -14.05 2.44
CA PHE A 134 12.29 -14.98 1.35
C PHE A 134 13.48 -15.20 0.39
N GLY A 135 14.66 -14.72 0.72
CA GLY A 135 15.82 -14.73 -0.19
C GLY A 135 16.25 -16.09 -0.74
N SER A 136 15.84 -17.20 -0.08
CA SER A 136 16.05 -18.57 -0.56
C SER A 136 14.96 -19.09 -1.49
N ARG A 137 13.81 -18.41 -1.55
CA ARG A 137 12.64 -18.79 -2.36
C ARG A 137 12.66 -18.05 -3.70
N ARG A 138 12.33 -18.80 -4.78
CA ARG A 138 12.22 -18.23 -6.13
C ARG A 138 10.77 -17.98 -6.57
N ASP A 139 9.84 -18.52 -5.83
CA ASP A 139 8.40 -18.46 -6.06
C ASP A 139 7.72 -17.28 -5.35
N VAL A 140 8.46 -16.54 -4.53
CA VAL A 140 8.03 -15.30 -3.90
C VAL A 140 8.93 -14.17 -4.39
N ILE A 141 8.33 -13.18 -5.03
CA ILE A 141 9.03 -12.01 -5.58
C ILE A 141 8.53 -10.76 -4.86
N VAL A 142 9.46 -9.98 -4.32
CA VAL A 142 9.18 -8.69 -3.71
C VAL A 142 9.83 -7.61 -4.59
N PRO A 143 9.10 -6.53 -4.96
CA PRO A 143 9.63 -5.49 -5.82
C PRO A 143 10.82 -4.78 -5.18
N ARG A 144 11.89 -4.56 -5.96
CA ARG A 144 13.07 -3.81 -5.52
C ARG A 144 12.73 -2.33 -5.32
N ILE A 145 13.16 -1.75 -4.20
CA ILE A 145 12.98 -0.33 -3.92
C ILE A 145 14.11 0.50 -4.54
N HIS A 146 13.74 1.59 -5.20
CA HIS A 146 14.68 2.55 -5.77
C HIS A 146 14.87 3.73 -4.81
N TRP A 147 15.70 3.56 -3.80
CA TRP A 147 15.91 4.52 -2.70
C TRP A 147 16.36 5.91 -3.15
N ALA A 148 17.08 6.01 -4.27
CA ALA A 148 17.49 7.31 -4.82
C ALA A 148 16.31 8.23 -5.21
N TYR A 149 15.11 7.65 -5.37
CA TYR A 149 13.89 8.33 -5.79
C TYR A 149 12.73 8.11 -4.80
N THR A 150 13.01 7.47 -3.66
CA THR A 150 12.01 7.19 -2.63
C THR A 150 12.11 8.22 -1.50
N THR A 151 10.97 8.72 -1.06
CA THR A 151 10.79 9.67 0.04
C THR A 151 9.66 9.20 0.95
N ARG A 152 9.33 9.96 2.00
CA ARG A 152 8.20 9.63 2.87
C ARG A 152 6.83 9.61 2.15
N ARG A 153 6.72 10.26 0.99
CA ARG A 153 5.44 10.42 0.28
C ARG A 153 5.47 9.95 -1.17
N VAL A 154 6.60 9.51 -1.63
CA VAL A 154 6.79 8.93 -2.96
C VAL A 154 7.62 7.67 -2.79
N LEU A 155 7.06 6.53 -3.18
CA LEU A 155 7.77 5.25 -3.20
C LEU A 155 7.98 4.84 -4.65
N VAL A 156 9.23 4.66 -5.03
CA VAL A 156 9.60 4.18 -6.36
C VAL A 156 10.13 2.76 -6.23
N MET A 157 9.47 1.83 -6.89
CA MET A 157 9.80 0.42 -6.82
C MET A 157 9.72 -0.23 -8.20
N GLU A 158 10.31 -1.40 -8.34
CA GLU A 158 10.21 -2.23 -9.53
C GLU A 158 8.74 -2.47 -9.89
N LEU A 159 8.40 -2.34 -11.16
CA LEU A 159 7.07 -2.70 -11.63
C LEU A 159 7.06 -4.21 -11.92
N LEU A 160 6.28 -4.94 -11.13
CA LEU A 160 6.01 -6.36 -11.38
C LEU A 160 4.70 -6.46 -12.17
N GLU A 161 4.75 -7.22 -13.26
CA GLU A 161 3.56 -7.54 -14.06
C GLU A 161 3.06 -8.93 -13.67
N GLY A 162 1.75 -9.07 -13.53
CA GLY A 162 1.13 -10.33 -13.14
C GLY A 162 -0.38 -10.28 -13.20
N ILE A 163 -1.02 -11.43 -12.97
CA ILE A 163 -2.46 -11.56 -12.87
C ILE A 163 -2.83 -11.48 -11.39
N LYS A 164 -3.84 -10.68 -11.07
CA LYS A 164 -4.35 -10.63 -9.70
C LYS A 164 -4.87 -12.00 -9.26
N ILE A 165 -4.55 -12.41 -8.04
CA ILE A 165 -5.00 -13.69 -7.51
C ILE A 165 -6.53 -13.82 -7.43
N THR A 166 -7.24 -12.69 -7.38
CA THR A 166 -8.71 -12.64 -7.37
C THR A 166 -9.33 -12.71 -8.77
N ASP A 167 -8.52 -12.59 -9.82
CA ASP A 167 -8.96 -12.70 -11.22
C ASP A 167 -8.84 -14.18 -11.69
N VAL A 168 -9.78 -14.99 -11.20
CA VAL A 168 -9.82 -16.43 -11.44
C VAL A 168 -9.88 -16.76 -12.93
N ASP A 169 -10.70 -16.04 -13.68
CA ASP A 169 -10.90 -16.29 -15.12
C ASP A 169 -9.58 -16.07 -15.91
N SER A 170 -8.84 -15.01 -15.58
CA SER A 170 -7.54 -14.75 -16.20
C SER A 170 -6.48 -15.76 -15.81
N LEU A 171 -6.48 -16.25 -14.55
CA LEU A 171 -5.57 -17.29 -14.08
C LEU A 171 -5.83 -18.62 -14.81
N GLU A 172 -7.10 -19.03 -14.91
CA GLU A 172 -7.50 -20.24 -15.65
C GLU A 172 -7.18 -20.12 -17.14
N GLY A 173 -7.47 -18.96 -17.73
CA GLY A 173 -7.13 -18.67 -19.14
C GLY A 173 -5.64 -18.73 -19.44
N ALA A 174 -4.80 -18.42 -18.46
CA ALA A 174 -3.34 -18.57 -18.51
C ALA A 174 -2.83 -20.00 -18.22
N GLY A 175 -3.74 -20.95 -17.90
CA GLY A 175 -3.41 -22.31 -17.55
C GLY A 175 -2.75 -22.47 -16.17
N ILE A 176 -2.99 -21.53 -15.26
CA ILE A 176 -2.44 -21.54 -13.90
C ILE A 176 -3.32 -22.40 -13.00
N ASP A 177 -2.72 -23.32 -12.27
CA ASP A 177 -3.39 -24.16 -11.29
C ASP A 177 -3.75 -23.35 -10.03
N LEU A 178 -5.03 -23.10 -9.84
CA LEU A 178 -5.55 -22.33 -8.71
C LEU A 178 -5.26 -22.98 -7.36
N GLN A 179 -5.23 -24.32 -7.30
CA GLN A 179 -4.90 -25.02 -6.07
C GLN A 179 -3.42 -24.83 -5.71
N ALA A 180 -2.53 -24.90 -6.69
CA ALA A 180 -1.10 -24.62 -6.48
C ALA A 180 -0.87 -23.18 -6.03
N VAL A 181 -1.55 -22.20 -6.61
CA VAL A 181 -1.48 -20.79 -6.18
C VAL A 181 -1.98 -20.62 -4.75
N SER A 182 -3.13 -21.22 -4.41
CA SER A 182 -3.68 -21.15 -3.05
C SER A 182 -2.74 -21.74 -2.02
N GLN A 183 -2.13 -22.90 -2.33
CA GLN A 183 -1.14 -23.54 -1.47
C GLN A 183 0.09 -22.64 -1.28
N LEU A 184 0.64 -22.11 -2.36
CA LEU A 184 1.81 -21.22 -2.33
C LEU A 184 1.58 -19.97 -1.48
N VAL A 185 0.43 -19.33 -1.61
CA VAL A 185 0.06 -18.16 -0.81
C VAL A 185 -0.08 -18.54 0.66
N THR A 186 -0.75 -19.67 0.95
CA THR A 186 -0.91 -20.15 2.32
C THR A 186 0.45 -20.45 2.96
N ASP A 187 1.34 -21.15 2.25
CA ASP A 187 2.67 -21.48 2.74
C ASP A 187 3.50 -20.22 2.99
N ALA A 188 3.46 -19.25 2.07
CA ALA A 188 4.17 -17.97 2.23
C ALA A 188 3.67 -17.17 3.44
N TYR A 189 2.35 -17.18 3.70
CA TYR A 189 1.79 -16.53 4.89
C TYR A 189 2.13 -17.25 6.18
N CYS A 190 2.04 -18.57 6.19
CA CYS A 190 2.46 -19.39 7.35
C CYS A 190 3.93 -19.13 7.67
N GLU A 191 4.79 -19.07 6.67
CA GLU A 191 6.22 -18.78 6.83
C GLU A 191 6.45 -17.38 7.42
N GLN A 192 5.75 -16.36 6.92
CA GLN A 192 5.81 -15.00 7.48
C GLN A 192 5.36 -14.95 8.95
N LEU A 193 4.25 -15.63 9.29
CA LEU A 193 3.69 -15.60 10.63
C LEU A 193 4.50 -16.41 11.64
N PHE A 194 4.90 -17.63 11.28
CA PHE A 194 5.46 -18.59 12.24
C PHE A 194 6.98 -18.65 12.26
N LEU A 195 7.64 -18.27 11.16
CA LEU A 195 9.10 -18.29 11.07
C LEU A 195 9.73 -16.91 11.08
N HIS A 196 9.16 -15.96 10.34
CA HIS A 196 9.77 -14.63 10.19
C HIS A 196 9.28 -13.63 11.23
N GLY A 197 8.07 -13.81 11.78
CA GLY A 197 7.45 -12.87 12.72
C GLY A 197 7.09 -11.51 12.10
N VAL A 198 7.17 -11.39 10.78
CA VAL A 198 6.81 -10.21 10.00
C VAL A 198 5.94 -10.65 8.83
N PHE A 199 4.77 -10.06 8.70
CA PHE A 199 3.81 -10.44 7.66
C PHE A 199 3.07 -9.21 7.12
N HIS A 200 2.60 -9.33 5.88
CA HIS A 200 1.76 -8.30 5.26
C HIS A 200 0.33 -8.44 5.79
N ALA A 201 -0.12 -7.45 6.56
CA ALA A 201 -1.41 -7.52 7.26
C ALA A 201 -2.63 -7.31 6.35
N ASP A 202 -2.44 -6.73 5.17
CA ASP A 202 -3.50 -6.42 4.19
C ASP A 202 -3.07 -6.86 2.78
N PRO A 203 -3.10 -8.17 2.48
CA PRO A 203 -2.70 -8.71 1.18
C PRO A 203 -3.76 -8.43 0.11
N HIS A 204 -3.43 -7.64 -0.86
CA HIS A 204 -4.29 -7.34 -2.02
C HIS A 204 -3.50 -7.09 -3.30
#